data_8e96074d539c4118ab4a595a60dd45d1
#
_entry.id   8e96074d539c4118ab4a595a60dd45d1
#
_cell.length_a   1.000
_cell.length_b   1.000
_cell.length_c   1.000
_cell.angle_alpha   90.00
_cell.angle_beta   90.00
_cell.angle_gamma   90.00
#
_symmetry.space_group_name_H-M   'P 1'
#
loop_
_entity.id
_entity.type
_entity.pdbx_description
1 polymer ?
#
loop_
_entity_poly.entity_id
_entity_poly.type
_entity_poly.pdbx_seq_one_letter_code
_entity_poly.pdbx_strand_id
1 'polypeptide(L)'
;MRSFILAFGFIVLYGLVCAQNAEIKRLNAKAWEIKFNEPEKAMAETDSALKLALGKEIPELIETYKIRGVVNLLTGKNIEAIQEFTEALRLANLYTDSLAIGKIKNNLGTVYRQLANYKEAVRYSYESLQIMESLNNNEGMIAAYSNLGNVYSAQENYSKAIEFYERAIGLSEKNKNTSINNLASLKSDLAAAYKNDNKPQKAIQYFNEALTLFTKENNVIGLNNQMVNLGAVYIDLRDFNKAEEYLNKGLAGKSEIGDEQGIAQIYFNLGELNRLKKMNAEAKKFYIQSLQLATENENLHDQLLAVGGLANVEEASGNYKSALAWQQKYQLYKDSLNNASTYDQISTFQTLYETERRDKEITLLNKEKEVQELSIRRKNLMQLFWITCFLAAVVFSIVFFIQRKRIAKEKKSSENLLLNILPAHVANELKTHGKASSRPFEQATVLFTDFCDFTKISEKLSPEQLVDELHEYFTAFDALTVKHNIEKIKTIGDAYMAVGGLQGDFRDAARRVVCAALDLQAFMEAQKSTKAAQNKPFFEIRIGIHTGPLVAGIVGTHKFQYDVWGDTVNTASRLESAGERGKINISENTWLLVQDYFTSEPRGNIQTKGKGPLTMYFITEEKSKKIG
;
A
#
# COMPACT_ATOMS: atom_id res chain seq x y z
N MET A 1 -27.65 -25.97 -43.43
CA MET A 1 -28.58 -25.25 -42.52
C MET A 1 -27.95 -25.00 -41.14
N ARG A 2 -27.40 -25.99 -40.40
CA ARG A 2 -26.77 -25.77 -39.07
C ARG A 2 -25.61 -24.75 -39.11
N SER A 3 -24.72 -24.79 -40.09
CA SER A 3 -23.60 -23.84 -40.20
C SER A 3 -24.06 -22.40 -40.50
N PHE A 4 -25.17 -22.23 -41.19
CA PHE A 4 -25.75 -20.90 -41.49
C PHE A 4 -26.43 -20.28 -40.27
N ILE A 5 -27.09 -21.10 -39.44
CA ILE A 5 -27.71 -20.68 -38.17
C ILE A 5 -26.64 -20.27 -37.16
N LEU A 6 -25.52 -21.01 -37.07
CA LEU A 6 -24.39 -20.68 -36.21
C LEU A 6 -23.68 -19.38 -36.66
N ALA A 7 -23.48 -19.19 -37.96
CA ALA A 7 -22.88 -17.96 -38.51
C ALA A 7 -23.80 -16.74 -38.29
N PHE A 8 -25.11 -16.88 -38.50
CA PHE A 8 -26.08 -15.81 -38.24
C PHE A 8 -26.17 -15.49 -36.74
N GLY A 9 -26.20 -16.49 -35.87
CA GLY A 9 -26.15 -16.30 -34.42
C GLY A 9 -24.88 -15.57 -33.97
N PHE A 10 -23.72 -15.88 -34.57
CA PHE A 10 -22.46 -15.22 -34.28
C PHE A 10 -22.45 -13.73 -34.74
N ILE A 11 -23.03 -13.44 -35.91
CA ILE A 11 -23.16 -12.06 -36.43
C ILE A 11 -24.09 -11.22 -35.55
N VAL A 12 -25.22 -11.79 -35.11
CA VAL A 12 -26.17 -11.10 -34.21
C VAL A 12 -25.53 -10.86 -32.83
N LEU A 13 -24.84 -11.86 -32.28
CA LEU A 13 -24.13 -11.73 -30.99
C LEU A 13 -23.01 -10.69 -31.07
N TYR A 14 -22.23 -10.68 -32.15
CA TYR A 14 -21.19 -9.70 -32.40
C TYR A 14 -21.76 -8.29 -32.57
N GLY A 15 -22.89 -8.17 -33.30
CA GLY A 15 -23.58 -6.89 -33.42
C GLY A 15 -24.11 -6.32 -32.09
N LEU A 16 -24.63 -7.19 -31.22
CA LEU A 16 -25.07 -6.79 -29.88
C LEU A 16 -23.92 -6.33 -28.99
N VAL A 17 -22.78 -7.01 -29.04
CA VAL A 17 -21.57 -6.61 -28.29
C VAL A 17 -21.03 -5.27 -28.80
N CYS A 18 -20.98 -5.06 -30.11
CA CYS A 18 -20.55 -3.78 -30.70
C CYS A 18 -21.49 -2.63 -30.29
N ALA A 19 -22.80 -2.86 -30.29
CA ALA A 19 -23.77 -1.87 -29.84
C ALA A 19 -23.65 -1.54 -28.36
N GLN A 20 -23.40 -2.53 -27.52
CA GLN A 20 -23.14 -2.38 -26.08
C GLN A 20 -21.90 -1.52 -25.83
N ASN A 21 -20.79 -1.82 -26.49
CA ASN A 21 -19.55 -1.05 -26.34
C ASN A 21 -19.69 0.38 -26.86
N ALA A 22 -20.43 0.59 -27.94
CA ALA A 22 -20.74 1.92 -28.46
C ALA A 22 -21.54 2.75 -27.44
N GLU A 23 -22.52 2.14 -26.79
CA GLU A 23 -23.33 2.82 -25.76
C GLU A 23 -22.47 3.16 -24.53
N ILE A 24 -21.57 2.28 -24.07
CA ILE A 24 -20.63 2.58 -22.99
C ILE A 24 -19.74 3.77 -23.35
N LYS A 25 -19.22 3.83 -24.56
CA LYS A 25 -18.43 4.98 -25.04
C LYS A 25 -19.25 6.27 -25.04
N ARG A 26 -20.52 6.22 -25.45
CA ARG A 26 -21.42 7.38 -25.41
C ARG A 26 -21.67 7.89 -24.00
N LEU A 27 -21.92 6.97 -23.06
CA LEU A 27 -22.09 7.30 -21.64
C LEU A 27 -20.83 7.93 -21.05
N ASN A 28 -19.66 7.37 -21.35
CA ASN A 28 -18.37 7.92 -20.95
C ASN A 28 -18.13 9.34 -21.50
N ALA A 29 -18.42 9.57 -22.78
CA ALA A 29 -18.27 10.89 -23.39
C ALA A 29 -19.18 11.91 -22.69
N LYS A 30 -20.46 11.56 -22.45
CA LYS A 30 -21.40 12.41 -21.74
C LYS A 30 -20.95 12.72 -20.31
N ALA A 31 -20.51 11.69 -19.57
CA ALA A 31 -19.99 11.86 -18.21
C ALA A 31 -18.76 12.79 -18.18
N TRP A 32 -17.87 12.65 -19.16
CA TRP A 32 -16.69 13.52 -19.29
C TRP A 32 -17.07 14.99 -19.53
N GLU A 33 -18.09 15.26 -20.32
CA GLU A 33 -18.55 16.62 -20.63
C GLU A 33 -19.12 17.31 -19.39
N ILE A 34 -19.95 16.60 -18.60
CA ILE A 34 -20.69 17.19 -17.48
C ILE A 34 -19.96 17.13 -16.13
N LYS A 35 -18.78 16.50 -16.05
CA LYS A 35 -18.06 16.21 -14.78
C LYS A 35 -17.78 17.41 -13.88
N PHE A 36 -17.65 18.61 -14.46
CA PHE A 36 -17.37 19.83 -13.69
C PHE A 36 -18.65 20.50 -13.18
N ASN A 37 -19.70 20.47 -13.98
CA ASN A 37 -20.94 21.20 -13.70
C ASN A 37 -21.95 20.32 -12.94
N GLU A 38 -21.96 19.01 -13.19
CA GLU A 38 -22.92 18.06 -12.67
C GLU A 38 -22.24 16.73 -12.27
N PRO A 39 -21.34 16.76 -11.28
CA PRO A 39 -20.50 15.58 -10.94
C PRO A 39 -21.34 14.36 -10.53
N GLU A 40 -22.46 14.54 -9.84
CA GLU A 40 -23.35 13.44 -9.45
C GLU A 40 -24.00 12.76 -10.66
N LYS A 41 -24.41 13.55 -11.68
CA LYS A 41 -24.92 12.99 -12.92
C LYS A 41 -23.82 12.30 -13.73
N ALA A 42 -22.60 12.85 -13.73
CA ALA A 42 -21.47 12.19 -14.36
C ALA A 42 -21.19 10.81 -13.73
N MET A 43 -21.28 10.68 -12.41
CA MET A 43 -21.19 9.39 -11.71
C MET A 43 -22.32 8.45 -12.14
N ALA A 44 -23.57 8.92 -12.21
CA ALA A 44 -24.72 8.11 -12.63
C ALA A 44 -24.59 7.56 -14.07
N GLU A 45 -24.04 8.37 -14.99
CA GLU A 45 -23.76 7.92 -16.36
C GLU A 45 -22.69 6.80 -16.37
N THR A 46 -21.63 6.94 -15.56
CA THR A 46 -20.60 5.90 -15.44
C THR A 46 -21.12 4.64 -14.73
N ASP A 47 -22.03 4.76 -13.75
CA ASP A 47 -22.71 3.60 -13.15
C ASP A 47 -23.54 2.84 -14.18
N SER A 48 -24.19 3.56 -15.09
CA SER A 48 -24.92 2.97 -16.21
C SER A 48 -23.97 2.22 -17.16
N ALA A 49 -22.79 2.77 -17.44
CA ALA A 49 -21.76 2.11 -18.24
C ALA A 49 -21.26 0.80 -17.59
N LEU A 50 -21.01 0.81 -16.27
CA LEU A 50 -20.61 -0.38 -15.51
C LEU A 50 -21.70 -1.47 -15.52
N LYS A 51 -22.97 -1.09 -15.34
CA LYS A 51 -24.10 -2.02 -15.43
C LYS A 51 -24.21 -2.67 -16.79
N LEU A 52 -24.03 -1.90 -17.86
CA LEU A 52 -24.05 -2.43 -19.23
C LEU A 52 -22.95 -3.45 -19.49
N ALA A 53 -21.77 -3.29 -18.88
CA ALA A 53 -20.68 -4.25 -19.02
C ALA A 53 -21.00 -5.63 -18.44
N LEU A 54 -22.06 -5.79 -17.64
CA LEU A 54 -22.51 -7.06 -17.03
C LEU A 54 -21.40 -7.81 -16.27
N GLY A 55 -20.53 -7.07 -15.61
CA GLY A 55 -19.40 -7.62 -14.86
C GLY A 55 -18.24 -8.17 -15.74
N LYS A 56 -18.30 -7.95 -17.05
CA LYS A 56 -17.19 -8.32 -17.95
C LYS A 56 -16.11 -7.26 -17.92
N GLU A 57 -14.87 -7.68 -17.90
CA GLU A 57 -13.72 -6.79 -18.10
C GLU A 57 -13.56 -6.50 -19.58
N ILE A 58 -13.82 -5.27 -20.00
CA ILE A 58 -13.69 -4.81 -21.38
C ILE A 58 -12.88 -3.52 -21.44
N PRO A 59 -12.17 -3.23 -22.55
CA PRO A 59 -11.30 -2.06 -22.66
C PRO A 59 -12.01 -0.74 -22.41
N GLU A 60 -13.27 -0.63 -22.77
CA GLU A 60 -14.09 0.58 -22.62
C GLU A 60 -14.24 1.01 -21.15
N LEU A 61 -14.09 0.07 -20.19
CA LEU A 61 -14.16 0.36 -18.76
C LEU A 61 -12.93 1.10 -18.23
N ILE A 62 -11.80 1.07 -18.94
CA ILE A 62 -10.63 1.89 -18.59
C ILE A 62 -11.03 3.36 -18.49
N GLU A 63 -11.74 3.85 -19.52
CA GLU A 63 -12.21 5.22 -19.56
C GLU A 63 -13.28 5.48 -18.48
N THR A 64 -14.20 4.53 -18.27
CA THR A 64 -15.24 4.62 -17.23
C THR A 64 -14.63 4.84 -15.85
N TYR A 65 -13.72 3.97 -15.42
CA TYR A 65 -13.04 4.08 -14.12
C TYR A 65 -12.16 5.33 -14.04
N LYS A 66 -11.50 5.73 -15.13
CA LYS A 66 -10.74 6.97 -15.18
C LYS A 66 -11.63 8.19 -14.94
N ILE A 67 -12.81 8.27 -15.57
CA ILE A 67 -13.77 9.36 -15.39
C ILE A 67 -14.26 9.39 -13.93
N ARG A 68 -14.63 8.25 -13.35
CA ARG A 68 -15.03 8.15 -11.95
C ARG A 68 -13.94 8.66 -11.01
N GLY A 69 -12.70 8.25 -11.26
CA GLY A 69 -11.55 8.75 -10.51
C GLY A 69 -11.39 10.26 -10.60
N VAL A 70 -11.59 10.85 -11.80
CA VAL A 70 -11.54 12.31 -11.99
C VAL A 70 -12.70 13.02 -11.27
N VAL A 71 -13.92 12.49 -11.33
CA VAL A 71 -15.08 13.07 -10.62
C VAL A 71 -14.86 13.02 -9.11
N ASN A 72 -14.37 11.90 -8.58
CA ASN A 72 -14.04 11.78 -7.16
C ASN A 72 -12.93 12.76 -6.73
N LEU A 73 -11.91 12.95 -7.59
CA LEU A 73 -10.85 13.93 -7.35
C LEU A 73 -11.39 15.37 -7.30
N LEU A 74 -12.30 15.72 -8.21
CA LEU A 74 -12.94 17.05 -8.28
C LEU A 74 -13.85 17.32 -7.06
N THR A 75 -14.45 16.27 -6.50
CA THR A 75 -15.33 16.36 -5.33
C THR A 75 -14.59 16.12 -4.00
N GLY A 76 -13.25 16.06 -4.02
CA GLY A 76 -12.42 15.88 -2.83
C GLY A 76 -12.41 14.47 -2.25
N LYS A 77 -13.03 13.49 -2.90
CA LYS A 77 -13.08 12.07 -2.49
C LYS A 77 -11.81 11.35 -2.95
N ASN A 78 -10.68 11.72 -2.33
CA ASN A 78 -9.35 11.30 -2.78
C ASN A 78 -9.14 9.78 -2.69
N ILE A 79 -9.71 9.11 -1.70
CA ILE A 79 -9.56 7.66 -1.49
C ILE A 79 -10.30 6.91 -2.59
N GLU A 80 -11.53 7.29 -2.85
CA GLU A 80 -12.33 6.73 -3.93
C GLU A 80 -11.67 6.99 -5.30
N ALA A 81 -11.09 8.17 -5.49
CA ALA A 81 -10.33 8.48 -6.71
C ALA A 81 -9.16 7.50 -6.92
N ILE A 82 -8.40 7.18 -5.87
CA ILE A 82 -7.31 6.19 -5.94
C ILE A 82 -7.85 4.80 -6.31
N GLN A 83 -8.95 4.38 -5.70
CA GLN A 83 -9.56 3.07 -6.00
C GLN A 83 -9.96 2.96 -7.47
N GLU A 84 -10.66 3.97 -7.98
CA GLU A 84 -11.11 4.01 -9.36
C GLU A 84 -9.92 4.08 -10.35
N PHE A 85 -8.90 4.90 -10.06
CA PHE A 85 -7.70 4.95 -10.89
C PHE A 85 -6.87 3.66 -10.84
N THR A 86 -6.84 2.97 -9.70
CA THR A 86 -6.15 1.68 -9.58
C THR A 86 -6.84 0.62 -10.43
N GLU A 87 -8.18 0.59 -10.44
CA GLU A 87 -8.93 -0.34 -11.27
C GLU A 87 -8.77 -0.01 -12.77
N ALA A 88 -8.81 1.28 -13.13
CA ALA A 88 -8.50 1.72 -14.48
C ALA A 88 -7.07 1.30 -14.90
N LEU A 89 -6.08 1.42 -14.01
CA LEU A 89 -4.69 1.04 -14.27
C LEU A 89 -4.54 -0.47 -14.44
N ARG A 90 -5.25 -1.26 -13.61
CA ARG A 90 -5.28 -2.73 -13.73
C ARG A 90 -5.79 -3.16 -15.10
N LEU A 91 -6.91 -2.59 -15.54
CA LEU A 91 -7.46 -2.88 -16.87
C LEU A 91 -6.56 -2.39 -18.00
N ALA A 92 -5.98 -1.18 -17.87
CA ALA A 92 -5.06 -0.64 -18.88
C ALA A 92 -3.81 -1.53 -19.04
N ASN A 93 -3.29 -2.10 -17.95
CA ASN A 93 -2.20 -3.09 -18.01
C ASN A 93 -2.66 -4.41 -18.66
N LEU A 94 -3.86 -4.89 -18.34
CA LEU A 94 -4.43 -6.10 -18.94
C LEU A 94 -4.53 -5.99 -20.46
N TYR A 95 -4.94 -4.80 -20.95
CA TYR A 95 -5.08 -4.53 -22.38
C TYR A 95 -3.85 -3.87 -23.01
N THR A 96 -2.76 -3.72 -22.26
CA THR A 96 -1.49 -3.13 -22.74
C THR A 96 -1.65 -1.72 -23.35
N ASP A 97 -2.61 -0.93 -22.82
CA ASP A 97 -2.86 0.44 -23.26
C ASP A 97 -1.89 1.42 -22.59
N SER A 98 -0.72 1.57 -23.18
CA SER A 98 0.33 2.45 -22.65
C SER A 98 -0.11 3.91 -22.52
N LEU A 99 -0.96 4.42 -23.42
CA LEU A 99 -1.45 5.79 -23.34
C LEU A 99 -2.37 5.99 -22.14
N ALA A 100 -3.30 5.05 -21.91
CA ALA A 100 -4.17 5.07 -20.75
C ALA A 100 -3.34 4.93 -19.45
N ILE A 101 -2.37 4.01 -19.41
CA ILE A 101 -1.46 3.84 -18.26
C ILE A 101 -0.80 5.18 -17.91
N GLY A 102 -0.21 5.87 -18.87
CA GLY A 102 0.43 7.16 -18.64
C GLY A 102 -0.53 8.23 -18.11
N LYS A 103 -1.73 8.36 -18.71
CA LYS A 103 -2.77 9.31 -18.26
C LYS A 103 -3.26 9.01 -16.85
N ILE A 104 -3.49 7.74 -16.52
CA ILE A 104 -3.96 7.33 -15.19
C ILE A 104 -2.88 7.59 -14.14
N LYS A 105 -1.61 7.29 -14.44
CA LYS A 105 -0.49 7.60 -13.55
C LYS A 105 -0.36 9.10 -13.29
N ASN A 106 -0.58 9.94 -14.30
CA ASN A 106 -0.61 11.39 -14.11
C ASN A 106 -1.71 11.82 -13.12
N ASN A 107 -2.91 11.25 -13.26
CA ASN A 107 -4.02 11.53 -12.35
C ASN A 107 -3.72 11.05 -10.92
N LEU A 108 -3.14 9.85 -10.76
CA LEU A 108 -2.66 9.37 -9.45
C LEU A 108 -1.65 10.34 -8.83
N GLY A 109 -0.71 10.87 -9.62
CA GLY A 109 0.22 11.92 -9.17
C GLY A 109 -0.51 13.14 -8.59
N THR A 110 -1.61 13.56 -9.24
CA THR A 110 -2.44 14.68 -8.76
C THR A 110 -3.12 14.35 -7.44
N VAL A 111 -3.72 13.15 -7.30
CA VAL A 111 -4.39 12.73 -6.06
C VAL A 111 -3.39 12.67 -4.92
N TYR A 112 -2.22 12.04 -5.12
CA TYR A 112 -1.19 11.96 -4.08
C TYR A 112 -0.64 13.33 -3.67
N ARG A 113 -0.58 14.30 -4.59
CA ARG A 113 -0.23 15.68 -4.26
C ARG A 113 -1.28 16.31 -3.35
N GLN A 114 -2.58 16.13 -3.62
CA GLN A 114 -3.66 16.64 -2.75
C GLN A 114 -3.60 16.03 -1.34
N LEU A 115 -3.19 14.78 -1.23
CA LEU A 115 -2.97 14.09 0.04
C LEU A 115 -1.62 14.42 0.71
N ALA A 116 -0.88 15.41 0.18
CA ALA A 116 0.47 15.78 0.62
C ALA A 116 1.48 14.61 0.62
N ASN A 117 1.18 13.49 -0.05
CA ASN A 117 2.13 12.41 -0.26
C ASN A 117 3.00 12.71 -1.48
N TYR A 118 3.88 13.69 -1.32
CA TYR A 118 4.70 14.21 -2.40
C TYR A 118 5.65 13.17 -3.00
N LYS A 119 6.09 12.19 -2.22
CA LYS A 119 6.96 11.10 -2.72
C LYS A 119 6.26 10.30 -3.82
N GLU A 120 5.05 9.84 -3.56
CA GLU A 120 4.28 9.08 -4.53
C GLU A 120 3.80 9.96 -5.70
N ALA A 121 3.43 11.21 -5.41
CA ALA A 121 3.07 12.18 -6.43
C ALA A 121 4.20 12.38 -7.46
N VAL A 122 5.44 12.57 -6.99
CA VAL A 122 6.63 12.68 -7.85
C VAL A 122 6.84 11.38 -8.63
N ARG A 123 6.78 10.22 -7.97
CA ARG A 123 6.97 8.91 -8.61
C ARG A 123 6.01 8.70 -9.77
N TYR A 124 4.71 8.83 -9.51
CA TYR A 124 3.69 8.62 -10.54
C TYR A 124 3.78 9.63 -11.69
N SER A 125 4.12 10.90 -11.39
CA SER A 125 4.29 11.92 -12.42
C SER A 125 5.50 11.65 -13.33
N TYR A 126 6.63 11.18 -12.77
CA TYR A 126 7.78 10.75 -13.58
C TYR A 126 7.51 9.48 -14.38
N GLU A 127 6.83 8.50 -13.80
CA GLU A 127 6.44 7.29 -14.53
C GLU A 127 5.49 7.61 -15.70
N SER A 128 4.57 8.56 -15.50
CA SER A 128 3.74 9.10 -16.58
C SER A 128 4.59 9.78 -17.65
N LEU A 129 5.49 10.69 -17.25
CA LEU A 129 6.37 11.40 -18.17
C LEU A 129 7.17 10.43 -19.04
N GLN A 130 7.80 9.42 -18.44
CA GLN A 130 8.58 8.41 -19.17
C GLN A 130 7.75 7.68 -20.22
N ILE A 131 6.51 7.32 -19.88
CA ILE A 131 5.60 6.67 -20.84
C ILE A 131 5.24 7.64 -21.95
N MET A 132 4.90 8.89 -21.64
CA MET A 132 4.52 9.89 -22.64
C MET A 132 5.67 10.27 -23.58
N GLU A 133 6.90 10.30 -23.06
CA GLU A 133 8.13 10.45 -23.85
C GLU A 133 8.31 9.27 -24.82
N SER A 134 8.14 8.04 -24.35
CA SER A 134 8.25 6.84 -25.20
C SER A 134 7.21 6.80 -26.33
N LEU A 135 6.04 7.39 -26.08
CA LEU A 135 4.95 7.51 -27.06
C LEU A 135 5.05 8.76 -27.93
N ASN A 136 6.04 9.64 -27.69
CA ASN A 136 6.13 10.97 -28.30
C ASN A 136 4.83 11.79 -28.15
N ASN A 137 4.12 11.64 -27.03
CA ASN A 137 2.86 12.29 -26.76
C ASN A 137 3.08 13.64 -26.06
N ASN A 138 3.15 14.72 -26.84
CA ASN A 138 3.41 16.06 -26.31
C ASN A 138 2.35 16.52 -25.30
N GLU A 139 1.07 16.21 -25.51
CA GLU A 139 0.00 16.59 -24.58
C GLU A 139 0.18 15.91 -23.22
N GLY A 140 0.49 14.62 -23.23
CA GLY A 140 0.78 13.87 -22.01
C GLY A 140 2.05 14.36 -21.30
N MET A 141 3.11 14.71 -22.04
CA MET A 141 4.33 15.30 -21.47
C MET A 141 4.06 16.67 -20.82
N ILE A 142 3.25 17.54 -21.45
CA ILE A 142 2.84 18.82 -20.89
C ILE A 142 2.10 18.60 -19.57
N ALA A 143 1.14 17.67 -19.52
CA ALA A 143 0.39 17.36 -18.32
C ALA A 143 1.30 16.81 -17.20
N ALA A 144 2.25 15.94 -17.54
CA ALA A 144 3.19 15.39 -16.56
C ALA A 144 4.17 16.44 -16.00
N TYR A 145 4.70 17.33 -16.85
CA TYR A 145 5.53 18.46 -16.41
C TYR A 145 4.74 19.45 -15.56
N SER A 146 3.48 19.75 -15.91
CA SER A 146 2.59 20.59 -15.09
C SER A 146 2.37 19.97 -13.71
N ASN A 147 2.11 18.67 -13.64
CA ASN A 147 1.96 17.98 -12.37
C ASN A 147 3.25 17.99 -11.52
N LEU A 148 4.42 17.77 -12.12
CA LEU A 148 5.70 17.89 -11.42
C LEU A 148 5.90 19.31 -10.89
N GLY A 149 5.58 20.33 -11.68
CA GLY A 149 5.59 21.73 -11.25
C GLY A 149 4.69 21.95 -10.03
N ASN A 150 3.47 21.44 -10.09
CA ASN A 150 2.49 21.55 -8.99
C ASN A 150 2.98 20.83 -7.70
N VAL A 151 3.60 19.64 -7.85
CA VAL A 151 4.14 18.89 -6.70
C VAL A 151 5.30 19.65 -6.05
N TYR A 152 6.25 20.15 -6.84
CA TYR A 152 7.39 20.91 -6.32
C TYR A 152 6.96 22.27 -5.74
N SER A 153 5.95 22.92 -6.32
CA SER A 153 5.35 24.13 -5.76
C SER A 153 4.72 23.86 -4.38
N ALA A 154 3.99 22.74 -4.23
CA ALA A 154 3.41 22.34 -2.95
C ALA A 154 4.49 21.95 -1.90
N GLN A 155 5.67 21.54 -2.34
CA GLN A 155 6.85 21.34 -1.47
C GLN A 155 7.63 22.65 -1.19
N GLU A 156 7.13 23.79 -1.62
CA GLU A 156 7.83 25.09 -1.55
C GLU A 156 9.17 25.12 -2.29
N ASN A 157 9.43 24.13 -3.16
CA ASN A 157 10.61 24.10 -4.02
C ASN A 157 10.32 24.83 -5.34
N TYR A 158 10.18 26.15 -5.22
CA TYR A 158 9.76 26.99 -6.34
C TYR A 158 10.73 26.99 -7.51
N SER A 159 12.02 26.83 -7.25
CA SER A 159 13.04 26.74 -8.31
C SER A 159 12.79 25.57 -9.26
N LYS A 160 12.52 24.36 -8.69
CA LYS A 160 12.15 23.19 -9.51
C LYS A 160 10.77 23.34 -10.15
N ALA A 161 9.81 23.90 -9.42
CA ALA A 161 8.47 24.15 -9.96
C ALA A 161 8.54 25.01 -11.22
N ILE A 162 9.30 26.12 -11.17
CA ILE A 162 9.55 27.02 -12.31
C ILE A 162 10.15 26.24 -13.48
N GLU A 163 11.21 25.45 -13.24
CA GLU A 163 11.84 24.64 -14.30
C GLU A 163 10.83 23.76 -15.03
N PHE A 164 9.96 23.05 -14.30
CA PHE A 164 8.98 22.14 -14.89
C PHE A 164 7.85 22.88 -15.61
N TYR A 165 7.37 24.00 -15.07
CA TYR A 165 6.39 24.83 -15.77
C TYR A 165 6.96 25.44 -17.06
N GLU A 166 8.22 25.89 -17.06
CA GLU A 166 8.88 26.40 -18.27
C GLU A 166 9.02 25.31 -19.34
N ARG A 167 9.32 24.06 -18.95
CA ARG A 167 9.34 22.91 -19.87
C ARG A 167 7.95 22.64 -20.44
N ALA A 168 6.91 22.67 -19.61
CA ALA A 168 5.52 22.49 -20.05
C ALA A 168 5.09 23.58 -21.02
N ILE A 169 5.39 24.85 -20.72
CA ILE A 169 5.08 26.00 -21.57
C ILE A 169 5.85 25.90 -22.90
N GLY A 170 7.16 25.61 -22.86
CA GLY A 170 7.97 25.49 -24.07
C GLY A 170 7.48 24.39 -25.04
N LEU A 171 6.93 23.29 -24.51
CA LEU A 171 6.25 22.26 -25.33
C LEU A 171 4.88 22.73 -25.82
N SER A 172 4.11 23.40 -24.95
CA SER A 172 2.79 23.94 -25.29
C SER A 172 2.85 24.93 -26.44
N GLU A 173 3.80 25.85 -26.44
CA GLU A 173 3.95 26.87 -27.47
C GLU A 173 4.39 26.28 -28.84
N LYS A 174 5.10 25.17 -28.83
CA LYS A 174 5.49 24.43 -30.04
C LYS A 174 4.38 23.53 -30.59
N ASN A 175 3.47 23.09 -29.72
CA ASN A 175 2.38 22.17 -30.09
C ASN A 175 1.12 22.93 -30.51
N LYS A 176 0.87 22.98 -31.80
CA LYS A 176 -0.29 23.68 -32.38
C LYS A 176 -1.66 23.17 -31.85
N ASN A 177 -1.70 21.99 -31.28
CA ASN A 177 -2.92 21.37 -30.75
C ASN A 177 -3.18 21.71 -29.29
N THR A 178 -2.27 22.43 -28.61
CA THR A 178 -2.44 22.80 -27.21
C THR A 178 -3.58 23.84 -27.10
N SER A 179 -4.53 23.59 -26.20
CA SER A 179 -5.57 24.54 -25.87
C SER A 179 -4.95 25.82 -25.30
N ILE A 180 -5.41 26.97 -25.80
CA ILE A 180 -4.99 28.31 -25.32
C ILE A 180 -5.29 28.42 -23.81
N ASN A 181 -6.41 27.88 -23.34
CA ASN A 181 -6.76 27.84 -21.91
C ASN A 181 -5.74 27.06 -21.09
N ASN A 182 -5.23 25.92 -21.57
CA ASN A 182 -4.20 25.16 -20.89
C ASN A 182 -2.88 25.93 -20.82
N LEU A 183 -2.48 26.59 -21.89
CA LEU A 183 -1.29 27.46 -21.91
C LEU A 183 -1.43 28.63 -20.93
N ALA A 184 -2.62 29.25 -20.88
CA ALA A 184 -2.93 30.33 -19.95
C ALA A 184 -2.82 29.84 -18.48
N SER A 185 -3.36 28.67 -18.17
CA SER A 185 -3.26 28.07 -16.84
C SER A 185 -1.81 27.78 -16.45
N LEU A 186 -1.01 27.21 -17.36
CA LEU A 186 0.42 26.96 -17.12
C LEU A 186 1.20 28.25 -16.84
N LYS A 187 0.91 29.33 -17.59
CA LYS A 187 1.52 30.65 -17.34
C LYS A 187 1.08 31.24 -16.01
N SER A 188 -0.17 31.02 -15.60
CA SER A 188 -0.66 31.40 -14.28
C SER A 188 0.03 30.64 -13.15
N ASP A 189 0.21 29.33 -13.28
CA ASP A 189 0.93 28.50 -12.30
C ASP A 189 2.40 28.90 -12.18
N LEU A 190 3.06 29.16 -13.31
CA LEU A 190 4.42 29.70 -13.36
C LEU A 190 4.52 31.04 -12.66
N ALA A 191 3.55 31.94 -12.91
CA ALA A 191 3.50 33.25 -12.25
C ALA A 191 3.34 33.12 -10.72
N ALA A 192 2.49 32.22 -10.27
CA ALA A 192 2.32 31.93 -8.85
C ALA A 192 3.64 31.38 -8.23
N ALA A 193 4.33 30.50 -8.94
CA ALA A 193 5.64 30.01 -8.51
C ALA A 193 6.68 31.14 -8.43
N TYR A 194 6.72 32.07 -9.40
CA TYR A 194 7.61 33.24 -9.33
C TYR A 194 7.24 34.20 -8.19
N LYS A 195 5.95 34.40 -7.93
CA LYS A 195 5.49 35.18 -6.77
C LYS A 195 6.06 34.60 -5.47
N ASN A 196 5.88 33.30 -5.28
CA ASN A 196 6.31 32.59 -4.08
C ASN A 196 7.86 32.47 -3.99
N ASP A 197 8.55 32.50 -5.11
CA ASP A 197 10.04 32.58 -5.20
C ASP A 197 10.55 34.02 -5.04
N ASN A 198 9.70 34.93 -4.55
CA ASN A 198 10.03 36.35 -4.31
C ASN A 198 10.52 37.10 -5.57
N LYS A 199 9.96 36.79 -6.73
CA LYS A 199 10.23 37.43 -8.03
C LYS A 199 8.96 38.08 -8.60
N PRO A 200 8.41 39.10 -7.94
CA PRO A 200 7.08 39.64 -8.25
C PRO A 200 6.97 40.27 -9.63
N GLN A 201 8.05 40.82 -10.21
CA GLN A 201 8.04 41.40 -11.56
C GLN A 201 7.78 40.34 -12.63
N LYS A 202 8.43 39.16 -12.48
CA LYS A 202 8.18 38.03 -13.38
C LYS A 202 6.77 37.48 -13.18
N ALA A 203 6.30 37.42 -11.94
CA ALA A 203 4.93 37.00 -11.66
C ALA A 203 3.90 37.90 -12.39
N ILE A 204 4.06 39.21 -12.30
CA ILE A 204 3.19 40.18 -13.00
C ILE A 204 3.24 39.96 -14.52
N GLN A 205 4.44 39.75 -15.09
CA GLN A 205 4.58 39.48 -16.50
C GLN A 205 3.74 38.27 -16.93
N TYR A 206 3.95 37.11 -16.29
CA TYR A 206 3.27 35.89 -16.68
C TYR A 206 1.77 35.90 -16.33
N PHE A 207 1.33 36.55 -15.24
CA PHE A 207 -0.08 36.75 -14.98
C PHE A 207 -0.76 37.61 -16.07
N ASN A 208 -0.10 38.65 -16.57
CA ASN A 208 -0.64 39.46 -17.68
C ASN A 208 -0.67 38.68 -19.00
N GLU A 209 0.33 37.84 -19.27
CA GLU A 209 0.30 36.93 -20.42
C GLU A 209 -0.87 35.96 -20.33
N ALA A 210 -1.09 35.33 -19.12
CA ALA A 210 -2.24 34.47 -18.88
C ALA A 210 -3.58 35.23 -19.03
N LEU A 211 -3.66 36.42 -18.46
CA LEU A 211 -4.83 37.31 -18.60
C LEU A 211 -5.18 37.55 -20.07
N THR A 212 -4.19 37.86 -20.90
CA THR A 212 -4.35 38.09 -22.34
C THR A 212 -4.89 36.85 -23.04
N LEU A 213 -4.38 35.68 -22.71
CA LEU A 213 -4.83 34.40 -23.26
C LEU A 213 -6.27 34.04 -22.84
N PHE A 214 -6.61 34.22 -21.57
CA PHE A 214 -7.97 34.01 -21.08
C PHE A 214 -8.97 34.99 -21.68
N THR A 215 -8.54 36.25 -21.93
CA THR A 215 -9.37 37.23 -22.63
C THR A 215 -9.69 36.76 -24.06
N LYS A 216 -8.69 36.24 -24.78
CA LYS A 216 -8.85 35.72 -26.13
C LYS A 216 -9.84 34.56 -26.20
N GLU A 217 -9.89 33.73 -25.17
CA GLU A 217 -10.80 32.57 -25.09
C GLU A 217 -12.14 32.90 -24.42
N ASN A 218 -12.40 34.15 -24.01
CA ASN A 218 -13.56 34.55 -23.24
C ASN A 218 -13.75 33.71 -21.96
N ASN A 219 -12.66 33.26 -21.36
CA ASN A 219 -12.67 32.47 -20.11
C ASN A 219 -12.83 33.39 -18.92
N VAL A 220 -14.07 33.69 -18.55
CA VAL A 220 -14.42 34.60 -17.43
C VAL A 220 -13.83 34.11 -16.10
N ILE A 221 -13.84 32.83 -15.83
CA ILE A 221 -13.29 32.27 -14.60
C ILE A 221 -11.77 32.50 -14.54
N GLY A 222 -11.07 32.18 -15.63
CA GLY A 222 -9.62 32.43 -15.74
C GLY A 222 -9.28 33.91 -15.58
N LEU A 223 -10.02 34.79 -16.24
CA LEU A 223 -9.86 36.25 -16.13
C LEU A 223 -9.96 36.73 -14.69
N ASN A 224 -11.03 36.34 -13.99
CA ASN A 224 -11.27 36.79 -12.62
C ASN A 224 -10.17 36.26 -11.65
N ASN A 225 -9.71 35.02 -11.86
CA ASN A 225 -8.59 34.49 -11.08
C ASN A 225 -7.30 35.29 -11.26
N GLN A 226 -6.99 35.70 -12.51
CA GLN A 226 -5.81 36.53 -12.76
C GLN A 226 -5.94 37.93 -12.11
N MET A 227 -7.12 38.53 -12.08
CA MET A 227 -7.33 39.80 -11.34
C MET A 227 -6.99 39.63 -9.85
N VAL A 228 -7.48 38.58 -9.23
CA VAL A 228 -7.17 38.28 -7.80
C VAL A 228 -5.68 38.06 -7.58
N ASN A 229 -5.05 37.26 -8.45
CA ASN A 229 -3.62 36.96 -8.35
C ASN A 229 -2.76 38.23 -8.52
N LEU A 230 -3.05 39.07 -9.50
CA LEU A 230 -2.38 40.35 -9.71
C LEU A 230 -2.58 41.28 -8.51
N GLY A 231 -3.80 41.35 -7.96
CA GLY A 231 -4.11 42.08 -6.73
C GLY A 231 -3.21 41.66 -5.58
N ALA A 232 -3.07 40.34 -5.38
CA ALA A 232 -2.20 39.78 -4.32
C ALA A 232 -0.71 40.13 -4.55
N VAL A 233 -0.20 40.07 -5.81
CA VAL A 233 1.19 40.47 -6.11
C VAL A 233 1.40 41.95 -5.84
N TYR A 234 0.44 42.82 -6.20
CA TYR A 234 0.57 44.25 -5.92
C TYR A 234 0.47 44.58 -4.41
N ILE A 235 -0.22 43.77 -3.61
CA ILE A 235 -0.15 43.85 -2.14
C ILE A 235 1.29 43.61 -1.68
N ASP A 236 1.93 42.55 -2.16
CA ASP A 236 3.31 42.19 -1.79
C ASP A 236 4.29 43.32 -2.17
N LEU A 237 4.07 43.96 -3.33
CA LEU A 237 4.84 45.12 -3.80
C LEU A 237 4.49 46.45 -3.11
N ARG A 238 3.46 46.47 -2.26
CA ARG A 238 2.91 47.68 -1.63
C ARG A 238 2.41 48.74 -2.62
N ASP A 239 2.07 48.36 -3.86
CA ASP A 239 1.33 49.19 -4.81
C ASP A 239 -0.18 49.07 -4.51
N PHE A 240 -0.58 49.73 -3.43
CA PHE A 240 -1.91 49.57 -2.87
C PHE A 240 -3.03 50.05 -3.82
N ASN A 241 -2.73 51.01 -4.69
CA ASN A 241 -3.72 51.50 -5.68
C ASN A 241 -4.03 50.44 -6.73
N LYS A 242 -3.00 49.81 -7.28
CA LYS A 242 -3.21 48.74 -8.26
C LYS A 242 -3.81 47.50 -7.61
N ALA A 243 -3.36 47.16 -6.38
CA ALA A 243 -3.92 46.05 -5.64
C ALA A 243 -5.44 46.20 -5.49
N GLU A 244 -5.89 47.39 -5.05
CA GLU A 244 -7.31 47.67 -4.87
C GLU A 244 -8.08 47.66 -6.18
N GLU A 245 -7.52 48.23 -7.25
CA GLU A 245 -8.12 48.20 -8.60
C GLU A 245 -8.33 46.75 -9.07
N TYR A 246 -7.30 45.90 -9.02
CA TYR A 246 -7.40 44.54 -9.50
C TYR A 246 -8.34 43.69 -8.63
N LEU A 247 -8.29 43.85 -7.31
CA LEU A 247 -9.17 43.10 -6.39
C LEU A 247 -10.66 43.49 -6.60
N ASN A 248 -10.94 44.78 -6.80
CA ASN A 248 -12.31 45.24 -7.09
C ASN A 248 -12.84 44.73 -8.45
N LYS A 249 -11.98 44.69 -9.48
CA LYS A 249 -12.34 44.07 -10.77
C LYS A 249 -12.62 42.56 -10.58
N GLY A 250 -11.77 41.87 -9.85
CA GLY A 250 -11.98 40.47 -9.51
C GLY A 250 -13.25 40.23 -8.70
N LEU A 251 -13.57 41.12 -7.74
CA LEU A 251 -14.78 41.05 -6.94
C LEU A 251 -16.04 41.19 -7.80
N ALA A 252 -16.07 42.18 -8.69
CA ALA A 252 -17.18 42.36 -9.60
C ALA A 252 -17.42 41.12 -10.49
N GLY A 253 -16.35 40.60 -11.11
CA GLY A 253 -16.46 39.43 -11.97
C GLY A 253 -16.81 38.14 -11.24
N LYS A 254 -16.28 37.94 -10.01
CA LYS A 254 -16.64 36.76 -9.19
C LYS A 254 -18.08 36.84 -8.69
N SER A 255 -18.56 38.05 -8.36
CA SER A 255 -19.97 38.27 -7.96
C SER A 255 -20.93 37.97 -9.11
N GLU A 256 -20.58 38.34 -10.33
CA GLU A 256 -21.41 38.08 -11.53
C GLU A 256 -21.61 36.58 -11.80
N ILE A 257 -20.59 35.77 -11.53
CA ILE A 257 -20.64 34.30 -11.72
C ILE A 257 -21.06 33.54 -10.47
N GLY A 258 -21.31 34.22 -9.34
CA GLY A 258 -21.70 33.60 -8.07
C GLY A 258 -20.59 32.75 -7.39
N ASP A 259 -19.31 33.08 -7.65
CA ASP A 259 -18.17 32.36 -7.03
C ASP A 259 -17.91 32.89 -5.61
N GLU A 260 -18.68 32.41 -4.64
CA GLU A 260 -18.60 32.82 -3.24
C GLU A 260 -17.25 32.52 -2.60
N GLN A 261 -16.63 31.38 -2.97
CA GLN A 261 -15.29 31.03 -2.48
C GLN A 261 -14.24 32.03 -2.98
N GLY A 262 -14.29 32.38 -4.27
CA GLY A 262 -13.42 33.42 -4.81
C GLY A 262 -13.65 34.80 -4.18
N ILE A 263 -14.90 35.15 -3.85
CA ILE A 263 -15.24 36.38 -3.14
C ILE A 263 -14.65 36.37 -1.72
N ALA A 264 -14.72 35.25 -1.00
CA ALA A 264 -14.12 35.12 0.34
C ALA A 264 -12.60 35.38 0.29
N GLN A 265 -11.90 34.85 -0.71
CA GLN A 265 -10.45 35.08 -0.92
C GLN A 265 -10.15 36.55 -1.24
N ILE A 266 -11.01 37.22 -2.05
CA ILE A 266 -10.84 38.63 -2.35
C ILE A 266 -11.03 39.48 -1.08
N TYR A 267 -12.03 39.21 -0.26
CA TYR A 267 -12.21 39.88 1.00
C TYR A 267 -11.02 39.68 1.94
N PHE A 268 -10.45 38.49 1.99
CA PHE A 268 -9.19 38.26 2.71
C PHE A 268 -8.06 39.17 2.20
N ASN A 269 -7.85 39.22 0.89
CA ASN A 269 -6.83 40.07 0.26
C ASN A 269 -7.10 41.57 0.49
N LEU A 270 -8.36 42.03 0.46
CA LEU A 270 -8.73 43.40 0.81
C LEU A 270 -8.48 43.67 2.28
N GLY A 271 -8.69 42.67 3.15
CA GLY A 271 -8.30 42.75 4.56
C GLY A 271 -6.78 42.94 4.72
N GLU A 272 -5.96 42.14 4.03
CA GLU A 272 -4.51 42.28 4.04
C GLU A 272 -4.05 43.63 3.48
N LEU A 273 -4.63 44.09 2.39
CA LEU A 273 -4.37 45.39 1.80
C LEU A 273 -4.61 46.54 2.84
N ASN A 274 -5.77 46.53 3.51
CA ASN A 274 -6.13 47.57 4.49
C ASN A 274 -5.27 47.45 5.75
N ARG A 275 -4.93 46.24 6.18
CA ARG A 275 -4.00 46.03 7.29
C ARG A 275 -2.62 46.66 7.02
N LEU A 276 -2.10 46.47 5.80
CA LEU A 276 -0.83 47.05 5.39
C LEU A 276 -0.90 48.60 5.24
N LYS A 277 -2.08 49.13 4.87
CA LYS A 277 -2.40 50.57 4.89
C LYS A 277 -2.58 51.12 6.32
N LYS A 278 -2.52 50.24 7.36
CA LYS A 278 -2.82 50.56 8.78
C LYS A 278 -4.27 51.02 9.03
N MET A 279 -5.18 50.64 8.14
CA MET A 279 -6.63 50.90 8.24
C MET A 279 -7.30 49.72 8.95
N ASN A 280 -7.02 49.56 10.26
CA ASN A 280 -7.37 48.37 11.01
C ASN A 280 -8.89 48.10 11.07
N ALA A 281 -9.72 49.14 11.10
CA ALA A 281 -11.17 49.01 11.14
C ALA A 281 -11.72 48.38 9.82
N GLU A 282 -11.24 48.88 8.70
CA GLU A 282 -11.61 48.40 7.36
C GLU A 282 -11.07 46.97 7.15
N ALA A 283 -9.81 46.71 7.54
CA ALA A 283 -9.21 45.39 7.48
C ALA A 283 -10.07 44.37 8.25
N LYS A 284 -10.45 44.70 9.50
CA LYS A 284 -11.33 43.86 10.32
C LYS A 284 -12.65 43.55 9.62
N LYS A 285 -13.28 44.57 9.02
CA LYS A 285 -14.55 44.41 8.30
C LYS A 285 -14.40 43.37 7.18
N PHE A 286 -13.36 43.49 6.35
CA PHE A 286 -13.12 42.56 5.25
C PHE A 286 -12.78 41.14 5.71
N TYR A 287 -11.98 40.98 6.76
CA TYR A 287 -11.73 39.62 7.29
C TYR A 287 -12.99 38.97 7.88
N ILE A 288 -13.90 39.75 8.49
CA ILE A 288 -15.21 39.23 8.96
C ILE A 288 -16.04 38.76 7.77
N GLN A 289 -16.09 39.53 6.67
CA GLN A 289 -16.81 39.13 5.46
C GLN A 289 -16.22 37.87 4.83
N SER A 290 -14.87 37.77 4.79
CA SER A 290 -14.18 36.56 4.34
C SER A 290 -14.52 35.37 5.25
N LEU A 291 -14.48 35.53 6.56
CA LEU A 291 -14.79 34.47 7.52
C LEU A 291 -16.23 33.99 7.39
N GLN A 292 -17.17 34.92 7.18
CA GLN A 292 -18.58 34.58 7.02
C GLN A 292 -18.77 33.66 5.78
N LEU A 293 -18.33 34.10 4.60
CA LEU A 293 -18.45 33.31 3.38
C LEU A 293 -17.69 31.97 3.48
N ALA A 294 -16.49 32.00 4.06
CA ALA A 294 -15.72 30.77 4.28
C ALA A 294 -16.43 29.79 5.23
N THR A 295 -17.25 30.29 6.15
CA THR A 295 -18.04 29.46 7.06
C THR A 295 -19.26 28.89 6.35
N GLU A 296 -19.96 29.71 5.57
CA GLU A 296 -21.12 29.28 4.74
C GLU A 296 -20.72 28.21 3.72
N ASN A 297 -19.51 28.31 3.16
CA ASN A 297 -18.96 27.36 2.20
C ASN A 297 -18.17 26.19 2.86
N GLU A 298 -18.17 26.07 4.18
CA GLU A 298 -17.45 25.04 4.95
C GLU A 298 -15.93 24.95 4.62
N ASN A 299 -15.33 26.04 4.11
CA ASN A 299 -13.92 26.07 3.72
C ASN A 299 -13.02 26.41 4.92
N LEU A 300 -12.54 25.39 5.60
CA LEU A 300 -11.72 25.52 6.81
C LEU A 300 -10.38 26.25 6.57
N HIS A 301 -9.80 26.14 5.36
CA HIS A 301 -8.57 26.84 5.01
C HIS A 301 -8.77 28.37 4.97
N ASP A 302 -9.80 28.81 4.27
CA ASP A 302 -10.14 30.25 4.18
C ASP A 302 -10.59 30.80 5.54
N GLN A 303 -11.30 29.99 6.36
CA GLN A 303 -11.62 30.34 7.74
C GLN A 303 -10.35 30.56 8.57
N LEU A 304 -9.35 29.67 8.44
CA LEU A 304 -8.06 29.80 9.14
C LEU A 304 -7.35 31.11 8.77
N LEU A 305 -7.29 31.43 7.47
CA LEU A 305 -6.65 32.66 6.98
C LEU A 305 -7.36 33.92 7.55
N ALA A 306 -8.67 33.96 7.46
CA ALA A 306 -9.47 35.09 7.94
C ALA A 306 -9.34 35.32 9.46
N VAL A 307 -9.35 34.21 10.23
CA VAL A 307 -9.18 34.28 11.69
C VAL A 307 -7.77 34.73 12.07
N GLY A 308 -6.74 34.30 11.33
CA GLY A 308 -5.37 34.77 11.48
C GLY A 308 -5.26 36.29 11.22
N GLY A 309 -5.90 36.78 10.16
CA GLY A 309 -5.99 38.21 9.85
C GLY A 309 -6.68 39.01 10.96
N LEU A 310 -7.79 38.50 11.49
CA LEU A 310 -8.48 39.10 12.62
C LEU A 310 -7.62 39.16 13.87
N ALA A 311 -6.90 38.11 14.21
CA ALA A 311 -5.99 38.13 15.36
C ALA A 311 -4.93 39.22 15.22
N ASN A 312 -4.29 39.30 14.03
CA ASN A 312 -3.24 40.30 13.76
C ASN A 312 -3.77 41.74 13.82
N VAL A 313 -4.97 41.98 13.30
CA VAL A 313 -5.57 43.34 13.33
C VAL A 313 -5.99 43.77 14.73
N GLU A 314 -6.54 42.87 15.52
CA GLU A 314 -6.91 43.15 16.91
C GLU A 314 -5.68 43.42 17.78
N GLU A 315 -4.61 42.67 17.56
CA GLU A 315 -3.31 42.91 18.22
C GLU A 315 -2.75 44.29 17.83
N ALA A 316 -2.70 44.60 16.51
CA ALA A 316 -2.25 45.89 16.02
C ALA A 316 -3.11 47.08 16.51
N SER A 317 -4.35 46.82 16.89
CA SER A 317 -5.28 47.82 17.43
C SER A 317 -5.20 47.90 18.97
N GLY A 318 -4.35 47.13 19.63
CA GLY A 318 -4.20 47.08 21.09
C GLY A 318 -5.32 46.29 21.81
N ASN A 319 -6.18 45.61 21.08
CA ASN A 319 -7.30 44.85 21.63
C ASN A 319 -6.88 43.43 22.01
N TYR A 320 -5.91 43.28 22.89
CA TYR A 320 -5.24 42.00 23.17
C TYR A 320 -6.17 40.87 23.62
N LYS A 321 -7.29 41.22 24.33
CA LYS A 321 -8.30 40.22 24.71
C LYS A 321 -8.99 39.61 23.50
N SER A 322 -9.35 40.43 22.52
CA SER A 322 -9.95 39.96 21.25
C SER A 322 -8.93 39.22 20.40
N ALA A 323 -7.69 39.73 20.33
CA ALA A 323 -6.60 39.08 19.62
C ALA A 323 -6.34 37.66 20.13
N LEU A 324 -6.31 37.49 21.48
CA LEU A 324 -6.15 36.18 22.11
C LEU A 324 -7.30 35.22 21.76
N ALA A 325 -8.55 35.72 21.78
CA ALA A 325 -9.71 34.88 21.39
C ALA A 325 -9.64 34.41 19.93
N TRP A 326 -9.24 35.30 19.03
CA TRP A 326 -9.02 34.93 17.61
C TRP A 326 -7.82 34.00 17.44
N GLN A 327 -6.74 34.20 18.18
CA GLN A 327 -5.58 33.32 18.17
C GLN A 327 -5.91 31.90 18.65
N GLN A 328 -6.74 31.76 19.69
CA GLN A 328 -7.25 30.47 20.15
C GLN A 328 -8.10 29.79 19.06
N LYS A 329 -8.96 30.56 18.37
CA LYS A 329 -9.75 30.03 17.25
C LYS A 329 -8.89 29.64 16.06
N TYR A 330 -7.85 30.44 15.76
CA TYR A 330 -6.84 30.10 14.76
C TYR A 330 -6.15 28.75 15.06
N GLN A 331 -5.74 28.57 16.33
CA GLN A 331 -5.11 27.30 16.73
C GLN A 331 -6.08 26.12 16.62
N LEU A 332 -7.35 26.31 17.01
CA LEU A 332 -8.38 25.28 16.86
C LEU A 332 -8.58 24.85 15.38
N TYR A 333 -8.67 25.82 14.48
CA TYR A 333 -8.83 25.53 13.05
C TYR A 333 -7.57 24.89 12.44
N LYS A 334 -6.40 25.35 12.87
CA LYS A 334 -5.10 24.76 12.47
C LYS A 334 -4.99 23.30 12.90
N ASP A 335 -5.37 23.01 14.14
CA ASP A 335 -5.36 21.63 14.66
C ASP A 335 -6.39 20.75 13.93
N SER A 336 -7.57 21.30 13.60
CA SER A 336 -8.58 20.61 12.81
C SER A 336 -8.10 20.28 11.41
N LEU A 337 -7.42 21.21 10.73
CA LEU A 337 -6.81 20.98 9.42
C LEU A 337 -5.70 19.91 9.47
N ASN A 338 -4.83 19.98 10.49
CA ASN A 338 -3.78 19.00 10.68
C ASN A 338 -4.35 17.60 10.98
N ASN A 339 -5.39 17.52 11.81
CA ASN A 339 -6.05 16.27 12.15
C ASN A 339 -6.77 15.68 10.94
N ALA A 340 -7.49 16.48 10.15
CA ALA A 340 -8.13 16.05 8.92
C ALA A 340 -7.09 15.51 7.91
N SER A 341 -6.00 16.26 7.70
CA SER A 341 -4.90 15.83 6.82
C SER A 341 -4.24 14.53 7.31
N THR A 342 -4.04 14.39 8.62
CA THR A 342 -3.46 13.20 9.23
C THR A 342 -4.41 12.00 9.09
N TYR A 343 -5.71 12.21 9.33
CA TYR A 343 -6.72 11.16 9.16
C TYR A 343 -6.83 10.69 7.71
N ASP A 344 -6.85 11.62 6.75
CA ASP A 344 -6.86 11.31 5.32
C ASP A 344 -5.58 10.56 4.90
N GLN A 345 -4.42 10.94 5.42
CA GLN A 345 -3.16 10.24 5.19
C GLN A 345 -3.20 8.81 5.75
N ILE A 346 -3.64 8.62 6.99
CA ILE A 346 -3.76 7.29 7.62
C ILE A 346 -4.76 6.42 6.85
N SER A 347 -5.93 6.96 6.53
CA SER A 347 -6.96 6.26 5.75
C SER A 347 -6.45 5.88 4.35
N THR A 348 -5.70 6.78 3.71
CA THR A 348 -5.04 6.54 2.42
C THR A 348 -3.99 5.44 2.52
N PHE A 349 -3.14 5.46 3.56
CA PHE A 349 -2.15 4.42 3.77
C PHE A 349 -2.79 3.06 4.04
N GLN A 350 -3.89 3.02 4.80
CA GLN A 350 -4.65 1.79 5.02
C GLN A 350 -5.22 1.25 3.70
N THR A 351 -5.86 2.11 2.91
CA THR A 351 -6.43 1.74 1.60
C THR A 351 -5.36 1.28 0.63
N LEU A 352 -4.21 1.96 0.60
CA LEU A 352 -3.06 1.57 -0.23
C LEU A 352 -2.50 0.22 0.18
N TYR A 353 -2.33 0.00 1.48
CA TYR A 353 -1.87 -1.29 1.99
C TYR A 353 -2.82 -2.42 1.63
N GLU A 354 -4.13 -2.20 1.79
CA GLU A 354 -5.13 -3.19 1.38
C GLU A 354 -5.14 -3.43 -0.13
N THR A 355 -4.99 -2.36 -0.92
CA THR A 355 -4.94 -2.44 -2.39
C THR A 355 -3.68 -3.16 -2.84
N GLU A 356 -2.50 -2.80 -2.31
CA GLU A 356 -1.24 -3.48 -2.61
C GLU A 356 -1.26 -4.96 -2.19
N ARG A 357 -1.90 -5.25 -1.07
CA ARG A 357 -2.11 -6.62 -0.60
C ARG A 357 -3.02 -7.40 -1.55
N ARG A 358 -4.15 -6.80 -1.98
CA ARG A 358 -5.05 -7.41 -2.98
C ARG A 358 -4.36 -7.62 -4.32
N ASP A 359 -3.57 -6.65 -4.80
CA ASP A 359 -2.82 -6.78 -6.06
C ASP A 359 -1.76 -7.88 -5.98
N LYS A 360 -1.07 -8.01 -4.85
CA LYS A 360 -0.15 -9.14 -4.60
C LYS A 360 -0.89 -10.47 -4.57
N GLU A 361 -2.05 -10.52 -3.92
CA GLU A 361 -2.90 -11.70 -3.86
C GLU A 361 -3.47 -12.07 -5.26
N ILE A 362 -3.97 -11.08 -6.00
CA ILE A 362 -4.42 -11.25 -7.39
C ILE A 362 -3.26 -11.71 -8.29
N THR A 363 -2.08 -11.13 -8.12
CA THR A 363 -0.88 -11.53 -8.89
C THR A 363 -0.44 -12.95 -8.55
N LEU A 364 -0.52 -13.33 -7.27
CA LEU A 364 -0.28 -14.71 -6.82
C LEU A 364 -1.33 -15.67 -7.39
N LEU A 365 -2.62 -15.32 -7.28
CA LEU A 365 -3.72 -16.12 -7.83
C LEU A 365 -3.64 -16.26 -9.35
N ASN A 366 -3.26 -15.19 -10.06
CA ASN A 366 -3.06 -15.24 -11.51
C ASN A 366 -1.86 -16.11 -11.89
N LYS A 367 -0.75 -16.06 -11.13
CA LYS A 367 0.38 -16.98 -11.31
C LYS A 367 0.00 -18.42 -10.98
N GLU A 368 -0.77 -18.63 -9.92
CA GLU A 368 -1.30 -19.96 -9.58
C GLU A 368 -2.23 -20.47 -10.67
N LYS A 369 -3.10 -19.62 -11.22
CA LYS A 369 -3.99 -19.95 -12.34
C LYS A 369 -3.21 -20.25 -13.61
N GLU A 370 -2.18 -19.46 -13.93
CA GLU A 370 -1.28 -19.72 -15.06
C GLU A 370 -0.53 -21.05 -14.89
N VAL A 371 -0.01 -21.30 -13.68
CA VAL A 371 0.61 -22.58 -13.33
C VAL A 371 -0.39 -23.73 -13.40
N GLN A 372 -1.63 -23.53 -12.96
CA GLN A 372 -2.71 -24.52 -13.10
C GLN A 372 -3.09 -24.75 -14.57
N GLU A 373 -3.24 -23.71 -15.37
CA GLU A 373 -3.52 -23.85 -16.82
C GLU A 373 -2.36 -24.53 -17.56
N LEU A 374 -1.12 -24.17 -17.24
CA LEU A 374 0.07 -24.85 -17.76
C LEU A 374 0.11 -26.31 -17.29
N SER A 375 -0.28 -26.58 -16.03
CA SER A 375 -0.35 -27.94 -15.49
C SER A 375 -1.46 -28.76 -16.17
N ILE A 376 -2.62 -28.12 -16.44
CA ILE A 376 -3.74 -28.74 -17.18
C ILE A 376 -3.34 -28.99 -18.65
N ARG A 377 -2.71 -28.02 -19.33
CA ARG A 377 -2.16 -28.21 -20.68
C ARG A 377 -1.10 -29.31 -20.71
N ARG A 378 -0.22 -29.33 -19.70
CA ARG A 378 0.79 -30.37 -19.55
C ARG A 378 0.15 -31.74 -19.25
N LYS A 379 -0.90 -31.78 -18.42
CA LYS A 379 -1.70 -32.99 -18.19
C LYS A 379 -2.41 -33.47 -19.45
N ASN A 380 -3.02 -32.57 -20.21
CA ASN A 380 -3.73 -32.93 -21.45
C ASN A 380 -2.75 -33.40 -22.56
N LEU A 381 -1.60 -32.73 -22.70
CA LEU A 381 -0.51 -33.16 -23.58
C LEU A 381 0.11 -34.48 -23.09
N MET A 382 0.29 -34.65 -21.81
CA MET A 382 0.73 -35.89 -21.20
C MET A 382 -0.31 -37.02 -21.39
N GLN A 383 -1.61 -36.71 -21.23
CA GLN A 383 -2.67 -37.68 -21.53
C GLN A 383 -2.67 -38.10 -22.99
N LEU A 384 -2.53 -37.15 -23.92
CA LEU A 384 -2.42 -37.48 -25.37
C LEU A 384 -1.15 -38.26 -25.65
N PHE A 385 -0.02 -37.88 -25.07
CA PHE A 385 1.23 -38.61 -25.14
C PHE A 385 1.12 -40.02 -24.53
N TRP A 386 0.43 -40.12 -23.37
CA TRP A 386 0.20 -41.40 -22.70
C TRP A 386 -0.76 -42.31 -23.48
N ILE A 387 -1.81 -41.73 -24.12
CA ILE A 387 -2.72 -42.49 -24.99
C ILE A 387 -1.96 -43.03 -26.22
N THR A 388 -1.09 -42.22 -26.83
CA THR A 388 -0.28 -42.66 -27.96
C THR A 388 0.83 -43.64 -27.54
N CYS A 389 1.46 -43.42 -26.39
CA CYS A 389 2.42 -44.37 -25.82
C CYS A 389 1.77 -45.65 -25.30
N PHE A 390 0.54 -45.54 -24.77
CA PHE A 390 -0.22 -46.71 -24.31
C PHE A 390 -0.59 -47.63 -25.48
N LEU A 391 -0.99 -47.08 -26.64
CA LEU A 391 -1.22 -47.86 -27.86
C LEU A 391 0.07 -48.51 -28.39
N ALA A 392 1.20 -47.86 -28.25
CA ALA A 392 2.52 -48.41 -28.60
C ALA A 392 3.04 -49.39 -27.53
N ALA A 393 2.76 -49.11 -26.23
CA ALA A 393 3.22 -49.92 -25.09
C ALA A 393 2.37 -51.17 -24.85
N VAL A 394 1.11 -51.19 -25.29
CA VAL A 394 0.30 -52.44 -25.31
C VAL A 394 0.96 -53.50 -26.19
N VAL A 395 1.57 -53.11 -27.29
CA VAL A 395 2.34 -54.03 -28.16
C VAL A 395 3.68 -54.43 -27.51
N PHE A 396 4.32 -53.55 -26.76
CA PHE A 396 5.61 -53.82 -26.12
C PHE A 396 5.50 -54.38 -24.69
N SER A 397 4.40 -54.07 -23.97
CA SER A 397 4.22 -54.41 -22.55
C SER A 397 3.98 -55.89 -22.28
N ILE A 398 3.46 -56.64 -23.24
CA ILE A 398 3.22 -58.10 -23.05
C ILE A 398 4.54 -58.84 -22.80
N VAL A 399 5.63 -58.38 -23.35
CA VAL A 399 6.94 -59.01 -23.22
C VAL A 399 7.76 -58.50 -22.03
N PHE A 400 7.64 -57.21 -21.69
CA PHE A 400 8.50 -56.54 -20.68
C PHE A 400 7.90 -56.53 -19.28
N PHE A 401 6.57 -56.70 -19.15
CA PHE A 401 5.83 -56.51 -17.89
C PHE A 401 6.13 -57.61 -16.85
N ILE A 402 6.52 -58.80 -17.32
CA ILE A 402 6.76 -59.93 -16.40
C ILE A 402 8.10 -59.78 -15.63
N GLN A 403 9.11 -59.18 -16.23
CA GLN A 403 10.44 -59.07 -15.61
C GLN A 403 10.65 -57.86 -14.69
N ARG A 404 9.93 -56.76 -14.87
CA ARG A 404 10.17 -55.53 -14.13
C ARG A 404 9.35 -55.34 -12.86
N LYS A 405 8.27 -56.09 -12.66
CA LYS A 405 7.38 -55.92 -11.48
C LYS A 405 8.08 -56.15 -10.15
N ARG A 406 9.15 -56.90 -10.10
CA ARG A 406 9.85 -57.28 -8.88
C ARG A 406 10.83 -56.19 -8.40
N ILE A 407 11.56 -55.57 -9.31
CA ILE A 407 12.65 -54.62 -8.97
C ILE A 407 12.10 -53.22 -8.60
N ALA A 408 10.99 -52.80 -9.21
CA ALA A 408 10.45 -51.44 -8.98
C ALA A 408 9.80 -51.28 -7.60
N LYS A 409 9.28 -52.39 -7.01
CA LYS A 409 8.60 -52.36 -5.70
C LYS A 409 9.56 -52.15 -4.53
N GLU A 410 10.76 -52.69 -4.62
CA GLU A 410 11.78 -52.60 -3.58
C GLU A 410 12.46 -51.22 -3.52
N LYS A 411 12.65 -50.58 -4.68
CA LYS A 411 13.33 -49.28 -4.75
C LYS A 411 12.50 -48.13 -4.22
N LYS A 412 11.19 -48.13 -4.48
CA LYS A 412 10.26 -47.06 -4.05
C LYS A 412 10.01 -47.05 -2.53
N SER A 413 10.08 -48.21 -1.89
CA SER A 413 9.91 -48.35 -0.44
C SER A 413 11.10 -47.79 0.33
N SER A 414 12.31 -47.97 -0.20
CA SER A 414 13.54 -47.46 0.41
C SER A 414 13.69 -45.94 0.33
N GLU A 415 13.18 -45.33 -0.76
CA GLU A 415 13.28 -43.87 -0.94
C GLU A 415 12.37 -43.05 -0.01
N ASN A 416 11.14 -43.51 0.19
CA ASN A 416 10.20 -42.84 1.07
C ASN A 416 10.61 -42.91 2.55
N LEU A 417 11.26 -44.01 2.94
CA LEU A 417 11.77 -44.18 4.31
C LEU A 417 12.91 -43.19 4.63
N LEU A 418 13.75 -42.87 3.66
CA LEU A 418 14.88 -41.96 3.84
C LEU A 418 14.41 -40.48 4.00
N LEU A 419 13.41 -40.08 3.22
CA LEU A 419 12.86 -38.71 3.24
C LEU A 419 12.01 -38.41 4.49
N ASN A 420 11.53 -39.44 5.17
CA ASN A 420 10.83 -39.28 6.45
C ASN A 420 11.77 -39.07 7.66
N ILE A 421 13.07 -39.34 7.48
CA ILE A 421 14.05 -39.29 8.58
C ILE A 421 14.99 -38.09 8.42
N LEU A 422 15.22 -37.62 7.19
CA LEU A 422 16.21 -36.59 6.88
C LEU A 422 15.62 -35.47 6.02
N PRO A 423 16.03 -34.19 6.24
CA PRO A 423 15.70 -33.11 5.32
C PRO A 423 16.12 -33.44 3.88
N ALA A 424 15.31 -33.03 2.90
CA ALA A 424 15.47 -33.42 1.49
C ALA A 424 16.87 -33.07 0.92
N HIS A 425 17.45 -31.94 1.31
CA HIS A 425 18.78 -31.54 0.87
C HIS A 425 19.88 -32.45 1.44
N VAL A 426 19.73 -32.90 2.68
CA VAL A 426 20.66 -33.79 3.37
C VAL A 426 20.56 -35.22 2.81
N ALA A 427 19.35 -35.69 2.55
CA ALA A 427 19.10 -36.98 1.90
C ALA A 427 19.70 -37.05 0.48
N ASN A 428 19.62 -35.95 -0.29
CA ASN A 428 20.26 -35.84 -1.60
C ASN A 428 21.79 -35.84 -1.53
N GLU A 429 22.37 -35.14 -0.54
CA GLU A 429 23.83 -35.12 -0.32
C GLU A 429 24.35 -36.52 0.04
N LEU A 430 23.61 -37.21 0.90
CA LEU A 430 23.93 -38.59 1.29
C LEU A 430 23.85 -39.58 0.11
N LYS A 431 22.84 -39.40 -0.79
CA LYS A 431 22.68 -40.21 -2.01
C LYS A 431 23.78 -39.97 -3.02
N THR A 432 24.20 -38.73 -3.21
CA THR A 432 25.18 -38.37 -4.25
C THR A 432 26.62 -38.60 -3.82
N HIS A 433 26.92 -38.39 -2.53
CA HIS A 433 28.31 -38.41 -2.04
C HIS A 433 28.58 -39.47 -0.96
N GLY A 434 27.56 -40.24 -0.54
CA GLY A 434 27.69 -41.26 0.50
C GLY A 434 27.93 -40.70 1.91
N LYS A 435 28.00 -39.37 2.04
CA LYS A 435 28.19 -38.64 3.31
C LYS A 435 27.52 -37.26 3.20
N ALA A 436 27.09 -36.72 4.32
CA ALA A 436 26.58 -35.36 4.40
C ALA A 436 27.50 -34.51 5.25
N SER A 437 27.76 -33.29 4.83
CA SER A 437 28.66 -32.35 5.51
C SER A 437 27.91 -31.55 6.58
N SER A 438 28.58 -31.29 7.71
CA SER A 438 28.07 -30.33 8.68
C SER A 438 28.18 -28.92 8.15
N ARG A 439 27.15 -28.09 8.38
CA ARG A 439 27.08 -26.70 7.91
C ARG A 439 27.01 -25.75 9.09
N PRO A 440 27.94 -24.78 9.17
CA PRO A 440 27.85 -23.71 10.15
C PRO A 440 26.81 -22.68 9.70
N PHE A 441 26.07 -22.15 10.67
CA PHE A 441 25.14 -21.05 10.53
C PHE A 441 25.55 -19.96 11.51
N GLU A 442 25.84 -18.76 11.02
CA GLU A 442 26.28 -17.65 11.88
C GLU A 442 25.15 -17.15 12.78
N GLN A 443 23.91 -17.26 12.28
CA GLN A 443 22.72 -16.93 13.05
C GLN A 443 21.56 -17.86 12.68
N ALA A 444 21.07 -18.58 13.68
CA ALA A 444 19.84 -19.36 13.61
C ALA A 444 19.07 -19.18 14.91
N THR A 445 17.76 -19.32 14.85
CA THR A 445 16.88 -19.16 16.01
C THR A 445 16.36 -20.51 16.44
N VAL A 446 16.72 -20.92 17.63
CA VAL A 446 16.32 -22.19 18.24
C VAL A 446 15.15 -21.96 19.18
N LEU A 447 14.13 -22.79 19.01
CA LEU A 447 12.96 -22.88 19.87
C LEU A 447 13.01 -24.22 20.63
N PHE A 448 12.88 -24.15 21.95
CA PHE A 448 12.63 -25.29 22.83
C PHE A 448 11.27 -25.14 23.49
N THR A 449 10.51 -26.22 23.55
CA THR A 449 9.34 -26.33 24.43
C THR A 449 9.43 -27.56 25.29
N ASP A 450 8.89 -27.47 26.48
CA ASP A 450 8.82 -28.59 27.43
C ASP A 450 7.47 -28.59 28.16
N PHE A 451 6.91 -29.76 28.42
CA PHE A 451 5.65 -29.86 29.14
C PHE A 451 5.85 -29.67 30.65
N CYS A 452 5.08 -28.73 31.20
CA CYS A 452 5.13 -28.46 32.65
C CYS A 452 4.50 -29.62 33.45
N ASP A 453 5.17 -30.04 34.50
CA ASP A 453 4.73 -31.15 35.38
C ASP A 453 4.44 -32.45 34.63
N PHE A 454 5.16 -32.71 33.54
CA PHE A 454 4.95 -33.88 32.68
C PHE A 454 4.88 -35.19 33.49
N THR A 455 5.82 -35.43 34.39
CA THR A 455 5.87 -36.64 35.23
C THR A 455 4.58 -36.84 36.04
N LYS A 456 4.06 -35.77 36.65
CA LYS A 456 2.84 -35.83 37.46
C LYS A 456 1.57 -36.07 36.63
N ILE A 457 1.56 -35.58 35.40
CA ILE A 457 0.40 -35.75 34.50
C ILE A 457 0.47 -37.13 33.86
N SER A 458 1.66 -37.56 33.44
CA SER A 458 1.90 -38.88 32.85
C SER A 458 1.54 -40.05 33.78
N GLU A 459 1.74 -39.88 35.09
CA GLU A 459 1.33 -40.87 36.10
C GLU A 459 -0.20 -41.12 36.14
N LYS A 460 -1.01 -40.18 35.59
CA LYS A 460 -2.48 -40.28 35.53
C LYS A 460 -2.97 -40.94 34.25
N LEU A 461 -2.09 -41.25 33.32
CA LEU A 461 -2.42 -41.81 32.00
C LEU A 461 -1.83 -43.22 31.88
N SER A 462 -2.51 -44.09 31.13
CA SER A 462 -1.86 -45.32 30.70
C SER A 462 -0.72 -45.04 29.71
N PRO A 463 0.28 -45.93 29.58
CA PRO A 463 1.36 -45.74 28.60
C PRO A 463 0.85 -45.50 27.17
N GLU A 464 -0.21 -46.16 26.74
CA GLU A 464 -0.85 -45.99 25.41
C GLU A 464 -1.49 -44.61 25.29
N GLN A 465 -2.28 -44.21 26.31
CA GLN A 465 -2.90 -42.90 26.35
C GLN A 465 -1.86 -41.76 26.33
N LEU A 466 -0.75 -41.94 27.02
CA LEU A 466 0.33 -40.96 27.03
C LEU A 466 0.97 -40.81 25.65
N VAL A 467 1.19 -41.91 24.94
CA VAL A 467 1.76 -41.89 23.58
C VAL A 467 0.76 -41.22 22.61
N ASP A 468 -0.52 -41.54 22.70
CA ASP A 468 -1.56 -40.92 21.85
C ASP A 468 -1.68 -39.42 22.10
N GLU A 469 -1.65 -39.00 23.37
CA GLU A 469 -1.63 -37.59 23.77
C GLU A 469 -0.40 -36.85 23.19
N LEU A 470 0.80 -37.40 23.38
CA LEU A 470 2.03 -36.83 22.84
C LEU A 470 1.99 -36.77 21.30
N HIS A 471 1.43 -37.79 20.66
CA HIS A 471 1.25 -37.81 19.22
C HIS A 471 0.34 -36.70 18.73
N GLU A 472 -0.80 -36.46 19.41
CA GLU A 472 -1.72 -35.36 19.11
C GLU A 472 -1.00 -33.99 19.19
N TYR A 473 -0.29 -33.71 20.30
CA TYR A 473 0.41 -32.45 20.50
C TYR A 473 1.55 -32.26 19.50
N PHE A 474 2.42 -33.27 19.35
CA PHE A 474 3.58 -33.13 18.45
C PHE A 474 3.17 -33.08 16.98
N THR A 475 2.09 -33.74 16.59
CA THR A 475 1.53 -33.61 15.24
C THR A 475 1.06 -32.17 14.95
N ALA A 476 0.38 -31.57 15.92
CA ALA A 476 -0.02 -30.17 15.80
C ALA A 476 1.19 -29.22 15.77
N PHE A 477 2.22 -29.49 16.61
CA PHE A 477 3.46 -28.73 16.62
C PHE A 477 4.20 -28.85 15.27
N ASP A 478 4.24 -30.04 14.70
CA ASP A 478 4.81 -30.29 13.37
C ASP A 478 4.10 -29.48 12.29
N ALA A 479 2.77 -29.42 12.33
CA ALA A 479 1.99 -28.63 11.39
C ALA A 479 2.26 -27.11 11.54
N LEU A 480 2.39 -26.63 12.76
CA LEU A 480 2.68 -25.24 13.05
C LEU A 480 4.10 -24.85 12.64
N THR A 481 5.09 -25.73 12.83
CA THR A 481 6.46 -25.50 12.36
C THR A 481 6.52 -25.41 10.83
N VAL A 482 5.80 -26.28 10.14
CA VAL A 482 5.67 -26.21 8.66
C VAL A 482 4.99 -24.91 8.21
N LYS A 483 3.91 -24.50 8.89
CA LYS A 483 3.20 -23.25 8.60
C LYS A 483 4.14 -22.03 8.63
N HIS A 484 5.03 -21.99 9.60
CA HIS A 484 5.95 -20.87 9.80
C HIS A 484 7.31 -21.06 9.11
N ASN A 485 7.46 -22.10 8.30
CA ASN A 485 8.70 -22.44 7.61
C ASN A 485 9.91 -22.46 8.58
N ILE A 486 9.74 -23.17 9.67
CA ILE A 486 10.79 -23.51 10.63
C ILE A 486 10.95 -25.03 10.66
N GLU A 487 12.12 -25.50 10.98
CA GLU A 487 12.48 -26.91 10.85
C GLU A 487 12.43 -27.61 12.21
N LYS A 488 11.62 -28.66 12.29
CA LYS A 488 11.69 -29.58 13.45
C LYS A 488 13.01 -30.31 13.41
N ILE A 489 13.71 -30.34 14.53
CA ILE A 489 14.96 -31.09 14.66
C ILE A 489 14.70 -32.45 15.32
N LYS A 490 14.14 -32.44 16.53
CA LYS A 490 13.85 -33.65 17.28
C LYS A 490 12.89 -33.40 18.43
N THR A 491 12.39 -34.48 18.99
CA THR A 491 11.80 -34.53 20.34
C THR A 491 12.77 -35.17 21.30
N ILE A 492 12.87 -34.67 22.53
CA ILE A 492 13.74 -35.17 23.58
C ILE A 492 12.87 -35.47 24.80
N GLY A 493 12.35 -36.71 24.89
CA GLY A 493 11.31 -37.02 25.87
C GLY A 493 10.03 -36.24 25.62
N ASP A 494 9.67 -35.36 26.51
CA ASP A 494 8.54 -34.44 26.46
C ASP A 494 8.88 -33.06 25.89
N ALA A 495 10.14 -32.81 25.55
CA ALA A 495 10.57 -31.56 24.94
C ALA A 495 10.52 -31.62 23.40
N TYR A 496 10.18 -30.52 22.78
CA TYR A 496 10.17 -30.36 21.32
C TYR A 496 11.16 -29.27 20.91
N MET A 497 11.98 -29.55 19.91
CA MET A 497 12.98 -28.63 19.41
C MET A 497 12.81 -28.36 17.92
N ALA A 498 12.74 -27.08 17.57
CA ALA A 498 12.71 -26.61 16.19
C ALA A 498 13.67 -25.43 15.98
N VAL A 499 14.09 -25.23 14.74
CA VAL A 499 15.06 -24.20 14.37
C VAL A 499 14.58 -23.44 13.15
N GLY A 500 14.63 -22.11 13.22
CA GLY A 500 14.48 -21.22 12.09
C GLY A 500 15.82 -20.66 11.63
N GLY A 501 15.96 -20.41 10.33
CA GLY A 501 17.19 -19.83 9.76
C GLY A 501 18.18 -20.85 9.21
N LEU A 502 17.82 -22.13 9.16
CA LEU A 502 18.60 -23.14 8.42
C LEU A 502 18.40 -22.99 6.90
N GLN A 503 17.35 -22.29 6.50
CA GLN A 503 17.07 -21.93 5.11
C GLN A 503 16.52 -20.49 5.07
N GLY A 504 17.05 -19.65 4.15
CA GLY A 504 16.57 -18.27 3.94
C GLY A 504 17.19 -17.21 4.86
N ASP A 505 16.56 -16.03 4.96
CA ASP A 505 17.05 -14.91 5.75
C ASP A 505 16.85 -15.15 7.27
N PHE A 506 17.92 -15.03 8.02
CA PHE A 506 17.93 -15.23 9.49
C PHE A 506 17.11 -14.18 10.26
N ARG A 507 17.00 -12.93 9.76
CA ARG A 507 16.23 -11.87 10.42
C ARG A 507 14.73 -12.18 10.43
N ASP A 508 14.23 -12.67 9.32
CA ASP A 508 12.86 -13.14 9.20
C ASP A 508 12.64 -14.45 9.96
N ALA A 509 13.68 -15.27 10.09
CA ALA A 509 13.62 -16.52 10.85
C ALA A 509 13.31 -16.31 12.33
N ALA A 510 13.95 -15.35 13.01
CA ALA A 510 13.67 -15.04 14.41
C ALA A 510 12.20 -14.64 14.62
N ARG A 511 11.67 -13.82 13.72
CA ARG A 511 10.26 -13.44 13.72
C ARG A 511 9.35 -14.64 13.51
N ARG A 512 9.63 -15.49 12.52
CA ARG A 512 8.82 -16.69 12.24
C ARG A 512 8.80 -17.65 13.44
N VAL A 513 9.95 -17.83 14.10
CA VAL A 513 10.04 -18.69 15.30
C VAL A 513 9.21 -18.13 16.45
N VAL A 514 9.22 -16.81 16.67
CA VAL A 514 8.36 -16.19 17.69
C VAL A 514 6.88 -16.28 17.30
N CYS A 515 6.53 -16.09 16.04
CA CYS A 515 5.16 -16.31 15.56
C CYS A 515 4.72 -17.78 15.77
N ALA A 516 5.58 -18.73 15.45
CA ALA A 516 5.30 -20.14 15.71
C ALA A 516 5.09 -20.42 17.22
N ALA A 517 5.90 -19.80 18.07
CA ALA A 517 5.74 -19.93 19.52
C ALA A 517 4.41 -19.39 20.03
N LEU A 518 3.95 -18.27 19.50
CA LEU A 518 2.63 -17.71 19.81
C LEU A 518 1.50 -18.65 19.35
N ASP A 519 1.62 -19.22 18.17
CA ASP A 519 0.65 -20.19 17.67
C ASP A 519 0.65 -21.49 18.48
N LEU A 520 1.84 -21.96 18.89
CA LEU A 520 1.97 -23.13 19.80
C LEU A 520 1.27 -22.86 21.13
N GLN A 521 1.50 -21.67 21.70
CA GLN A 521 0.87 -21.27 22.95
C GLN A 521 -0.65 -21.16 22.82
N ALA A 522 -1.14 -20.55 21.74
CA ALA A 522 -2.57 -20.45 21.46
C ALA A 522 -3.23 -21.84 21.30
N PHE A 523 -2.56 -22.76 20.60
CA PHE A 523 -3.00 -24.15 20.48
C PHE A 523 -3.10 -24.82 21.85
N MET A 524 -2.08 -24.65 22.70
CA MET A 524 -2.05 -25.25 24.05
C MET A 524 -3.19 -24.73 24.93
N GLU A 525 -3.49 -23.43 24.87
CA GLU A 525 -4.59 -22.84 25.65
C GLU A 525 -5.97 -23.31 25.15
N ALA A 526 -6.11 -23.51 23.84
CA ALA A 526 -7.32 -24.10 23.26
C ALA A 526 -7.49 -25.56 23.70
N GLN A 527 -6.42 -26.36 23.72
CA GLN A 527 -6.42 -27.73 24.20
C GLN A 527 -6.73 -27.81 25.70
N LYS A 528 -6.13 -26.93 26.49
CA LYS A 528 -6.41 -26.80 27.93
C LYS A 528 -7.91 -26.55 28.17
N SER A 529 -8.48 -25.58 27.49
CA SER A 529 -9.91 -25.23 27.60
C SER A 529 -10.81 -26.40 27.21
N THR A 530 -10.48 -27.09 26.11
CA THR A 530 -11.24 -28.24 25.61
C THR A 530 -11.16 -29.44 26.56
N LYS A 531 -9.95 -29.78 27.03
CA LYS A 531 -9.74 -30.95 27.89
C LYS A 531 -10.24 -30.71 29.32
N ALA A 532 -10.10 -29.49 29.84
CA ALA A 532 -10.67 -29.10 31.13
C ALA A 532 -12.21 -29.22 31.13
N ALA A 533 -12.88 -28.80 30.06
CA ALA A 533 -14.34 -28.97 29.92
C ALA A 533 -14.78 -30.45 29.90
N GLN A 534 -13.87 -31.36 29.53
CA GLN A 534 -14.08 -32.81 29.50
C GLN A 534 -13.58 -33.54 30.77
N ASN A 535 -13.10 -32.79 31.78
CA ASN A 535 -12.42 -33.36 32.99
C ASN A 535 -11.26 -34.29 32.64
N LYS A 536 -10.56 -34.04 31.54
CA LYS A 536 -9.36 -34.79 31.14
C LYS A 536 -8.09 -34.11 31.60
N PRO A 537 -7.00 -34.84 31.86
CA PRO A 537 -5.68 -34.24 32.04
C PRO A 537 -5.27 -33.43 30.82
N PHE A 538 -4.62 -32.30 31.04
CA PHE A 538 -4.06 -31.47 29.99
C PHE A 538 -2.63 -31.06 30.32
N PHE A 539 -1.86 -30.76 29.27
CA PHE A 539 -0.50 -30.25 29.40
C PHE A 539 -0.45 -28.75 29.20
N GLU A 540 0.48 -28.10 29.89
CA GLU A 540 0.90 -26.72 29.62
C GLU A 540 2.37 -26.76 29.23
N ILE A 541 2.82 -25.80 28.44
CA ILE A 541 4.23 -25.73 27.99
C ILE A 541 4.94 -24.48 28.48
N ARG A 542 6.26 -24.59 28.57
CA ARG A 542 7.19 -23.46 28.62
C ARG A 542 7.88 -23.39 27.28
N ILE A 543 8.17 -22.17 26.83
CA ILE A 543 8.86 -21.94 25.55
C ILE A 543 10.07 -21.07 25.79
N GLY A 544 11.24 -21.53 25.32
CA GLY A 544 12.49 -20.78 25.32
C GLY A 544 13.02 -20.57 23.90
N ILE A 545 13.42 -19.35 23.57
CA ILE A 545 13.92 -19.01 22.24
C ILE A 545 15.24 -18.25 22.35
N HIS A 546 16.23 -18.70 21.61
CA HIS A 546 17.52 -18.01 21.48
C HIS A 546 18.01 -17.96 20.05
N THR A 547 18.64 -16.85 19.68
CA THR A 547 19.25 -16.64 18.37
C THR A 547 20.76 -16.50 18.51
N GLY A 548 21.50 -17.26 17.72
CA GLY A 548 22.96 -17.25 17.71
C GLY A 548 23.54 -18.26 16.72
N PRO A 549 24.87 -18.43 16.72
CA PRO A 549 25.55 -19.36 15.81
C PRO A 549 25.33 -20.81 16.23
N LEU A 550 25.20 -21.71 15.24
CA LEU A 550 25.13 -23.16 15.46
C LEU A 550 25.68 -23.91 14.23
N VAL A 551 25.84 -25.20 14.37
CA VAL A 551 26.20 -26.12 13.29
C VAL A 551 25.09 -27.15 13.16
N ALA A 552 24.59 -27.35 11.92
CA ALA A 552 23.65 -28.43 11.60
C ALA A 552 24.35 -29.52 10.78
N GLY A 553 23.96 -30.76 11.00
CA GLY A 553 24.57 -31.88 10.30
C GLY A 553 24.04 -33.24 10.70
N ILE A 554 24.65 -34.29 10.18
CA ILE A 554 24.34 -35.68 10.54
C ILE A 554 25.45 -36.26 11.42
N VAL A 555 25.05 -36.98 12.45
CA VAL A 555 25.95 -37.79 13.28
C VAL A 555 25.50 -39.25 13.26
N GLY A 556 26.47 -40.15 13.18
CA GLY A 556 26.27 -41.59 13.18
C GLY A 556 26.47 -42.21 11.80
N THR A 557 26.86 -43.50 11.80
CA THR A 557 27.09 -44.29 10.57
C THR A 557 25.99 -45.33 10.34
N HIS A 558 25.30 -45.77 11.38
CA HIS A 558 24.25 -46.79 11.30
C HIS A 558 22.84 -46.29 11.61
N LYS A 559 22.73 -45.23 12.40
CA LYS A 559 21.48 -44.52 12.68
C LYS A 559 21.73 -43.04 12.42
N PHE A 560 21.45 -42.60 11.22
CA PHE A 560 21.56 -41.19 10.85
C PHE A 560 20.58 -40.37 11.66
N GLN A 561 21.06 -39.34 12.34
CA GLN A 561 20.25 -38.37 13.03
C GLN A 561 20.72 -36.98 12.59
N TYR A 562 19.83 -36.24 11.92
CA TYR A 562 20.05 -34.84 11.66
C TYR A 562 19.82 -34.05 12.93
N ASP A 563 20.81 -33.27 13.34
CA ASP A 563 20.77 -32.53 14.59
C ASP A 563 21.52 -31.19 14.47
N VAL A 564 21.38 -30.34 15.45
CA VAL A 564 22.05 -29.06 15.57
C VAL A 564 22.88 -28.98 16.86
N TRP A 565 24.05 -28.37 16.77
CA TRP A 565 24.97 -28.21 17.87
C TRP A 565 25.45 -26.78 18.00
N GLY A 566 25.70 -26.35 19.22
CA GLY A 566 26.23 -25.02 19.53
C GLY A 566 25.72 -24.51 20.87
N ASP A 567 26.38 -23.49 21.40
CA ASP A 567 25.96 -22.82 22.62
C ASP A 567 24.54 -22.23 22.51
N THR A 568 24.13 -21.90 21.31
CA THR A 568 22.76 -21.40 20.97
C THR A 568 21.69 -22.41 21.38
N VAL A 569 21.91 -23.70 21.13
CA VAL A 569 20.97 -24.77 21.49
C VAL A 569 20.84 -24.88 23.02
N ASN A 570 21.98 -24.88 23.71
CA ASN A 570 22.02 -24.96 25.17
C ASN A 570 21.38 -23.72 25.81
N THR A 571 21.58 -22.55 25.21
CA THR A 571 21.01 -21.30 25.71
C THR A 571 19.49 -21.29 25.55
N ALA A 572 18.95 -21.75 24.40
CA ALA A 572 17.51 -21.87 24.17
C ALA A 572 16.85 -22.82 25.19
N SER A 573 17.46 -23.97 25.47
CA SER A 573 16.98 -24.91 26.50
C SER A 573 17.00 -24.30 27.92
N ARG A 574 18.02 -23.49 28.24
CA ARG A 574 18.06 -22.78 29.54
C ARG A 574 17.00 -21.70 29.67
N LEU A 575 16.70 -21.02 28.57
CA LEU A 575 15.61 -20.05 28.52
C LEU A 575 14.25 -20.72 28.72
N GLU A 576 14.06 -21.91 28.13
CA GLU A 576 12.87 -22.72 28.35
C GLU A 576 12.78 -23.07 29.86
N SER A 577 13.82 -23.66 30.42
CA SER A 577 13.82 -24.11 31.84
C SER A 577 13.69 -22.96 32.84
N ALA A 578 14.16 -21.74 32.50
CA ALA A 578 13.95 -20.51 33.25
C ALA A 578 12.63 -19.82 32.95
N GLY A 579 11.84 -20.37 32.03
CA GLY A 579 10.54 -19.83 31.58
C GLY A 579 9.43 -20.10 32.62
N GLU A 580 8.28 -19.46 32.37
CA GLU A 580 7.06 -19.67 33.13
C GLU A 580 6.03 -20.39 32.26
N ARG A 581 5.09 -21.09 32.90
CA ARG A 581 3.98 -21.78 32.20
C ARG A 581 3.17 -20.82 31.33
N GLY A 582 2.90 -21.23 30.13
CA GLY A 582 2.11 -20.45 29.20
C GLY A 582 2.78 -19.13 28.80
N LYS A 583 4.12 -19.01 28.94
CA LYS A 583 4.86 -17.83 28.51
C LYS A 583 6.00 -18.18 27.56
N ILE A 584 6.29 -17.26 26.67
CA ILE A 584 7.38 -17.36 25.70
C ILE A 584 8.56 -16.54 26.22
N ASN A 585 9.63 -17.22 26.63
CA ASN A 585 10.82 -16.62 27.19
C ASN A 585 11.91 -16.51 26.12
N ILE A 586 12.38 -15.31 25.85
CA ILE A 586 13.40 -15.06 24.83
C ILE A 586 14.63 -14.39 25.41
N SER A 587 15.77 -14.61 24.77
CA SER A 587 17.02 -13.91 25.09
C SER A 587 17.05 -12.49 24.51
N GLU A 588 17.95 -11.66 25.04
CA GLU A 588 18.24 -10.33 24.50
C GLU A 588 18.63 -10.38 23.01
N ASN A 589 19.45 -11.36 22.60
CA ASN A 589 19.82 -11.53 21.18
C ASN A 589 18.61 -11.73 20.28
N THR A 590 17.64 -12.51 20.72
CA THR A 590 16.40 -12.72 19.98
C THR A 590 15.52 -11.47 20.05
N TRP A 591 15.44 -10.84 21.24
CA TRP A 591 14.64 -9.63 21.45
C TRP A 591 15.07 -8.51 20.51
N LEU A 592 16.38 -8.25 20.37
CA LEU A 592 16.93 -7.23 19.47
C LEU A 592 16.49 -7.42 18.00
N LEU A 593 16.24 -8.65 17.58
CA LEU A 593 15.80 -8.97 16.22
C LEU A 593 14.28 -8.83 16.03
N VAL A 594 13.52 -8.92 17.12
CA VAL A 594 12.04 -8.99 17.03
C VAL A 594 11.32 -7.87 17.77
N GLN A 595 12.04 -6.97 18.44
CA GLN A 595 11.49 -5.88 19.24
C GLN A 595 10.54 -4.96 18.46
N ASP A 596 10.75 -4.79 17.17
CA ASP A 596 9.92 -3.96 16.31
C ASP A 596 8.57 -4.62 15.98
N TYR A 597 8.50 -5.94 16.11
CA TYR A 597 7.35 -6.75 15.72
C TYR A 597 6.49 -7.20 16.89
N PHE A 598 7.08 -7.31 18.09
CA PHE A 598 6.39 -7.87 19.26
C PHE A 598 6.51 -6.95 20.47
N THR A 599 5.49 -6.97 21.30
CA THR A 599 5.54 -6.39 22.64
C THR A 599 6.18 -7.42 23.60
N SER A 600 6.94 -6.93 24.56
CA SER A 600 7.64 -7.78 25.52
C SER A 600 7.73 -7.15 26.88
N GLU A 601 7.77 -8.00 27.91
CA GLU A 601 8.03 -7.64 29.29
C GLU A 601 9.47 -8.01 29.66
N PRO A 602 10.31 -7.04 30.08
CA PRO A 602 11.67 -7.35 30.49
C PRO A 602 11.65 -8.10 31.82
N ARG A 603 12.39 -9.19 31.89
CA ARG A 603 12.57 -10.00 33.10
C ARG A 603 13.86 -9.65 33.86
N GLY A 604 14.73 -8.84 33.21
CA GLY A 604 16.08 -8.56 33.73
C GLY A 604 17.03 -9.74 33.59
N ASN A 605 18.09 -9.74 34.41
CA ASN A 605 19.15 -10.76 34.41
C ASN A 605 18.73 -11.94 35.27
N ILE A 606 18.41 -13.05 34.64
CA ILE A 606 18.04 -14.31 35.32
C ILE A 606 19.24 -15.23 35.35
N GLN A 607 19.57 -15.75 36.56
CA GLN A 607 20.63 -16.73 36.72
C GLN A 607 20.28 -18.04 36.04
N THR A 608 21.14 -18.50 35.14
CA THR A 608 20.96 -19.79 34.46
C THR A 608 22.06 -20.76 34.83
N LYS A 609 21.71 -22.04 34.95
CA LYS A 609 22.64 -23.11 35.36
C LYS A 609 23.81 -23.21 34.36
N GLY A 610 25.03 -22.91 34.83
CA GLY A 610 26.27 -23.10 34.06
C GLY A 610 26.60 -22.04 33.00
N LYS A 611 25.87 -20.89 32.93
CA LYS A 611 26.18 -19.78 31.99
C LYS A 611 26.13 -18.39 32.64
N GLY A 612 25.74 -18.32 33.91
CA GLY A 612 25.57 -17.04 34.59
C GLY A 612 24.27 -16.33 34.24
N PRO A 613 24.18 -14.99 34.47
CA PRO A 613 22.96 -14.24 34.24
C PRO A 613 22.75 -14.01 32.74
N LEU A 614 21.53 -14.25 32.29
CA LEU A 614 21.06 -13.92 30.93
C LEU A 614 19.92 -12.91 31.02
N THR A 615 19.99 -11.88 30.22
CA THR A 615 18.89 -10.94 30.05
C THR A 615 17.75 -11.61 29.25
N MET A 616 16.58 -11.62 29.85
CA MET A 616 15.42 -12.32 29.31
C MET A 616 14.22 -11.40 29.16
N TYR A 617 13.34 -11.76 28.24
CA TYR A 617 12.09 -11.06 27.96
C TYR A 617 10.97 -12.07 27.77
N PHE A 618 9.78 -11.75 28.27
CA PHE A 618 8.57 -12.45 27.85
C PHE A 618 7.94 -11.76 26.66
N ILE A 619 7.62 -12.50 25.61
CA ILE A 619 6.78 -12.02 24.53
C ILE A 619 5.33 -12.04 25.00
N THR A 620 4.63 -10.93 24.78
CA THR A 620 3.21 -10.77 25.15
C THR A 620 2.27 -10.84 23.96
N GLU A 621 2.58 -10.11 22.89
CA GLU A 621 1.73 -10.08 21.69
C GLU A 621 2.49 -9.56 20.47
N GLU A 622 1.98 -9.84 19.28
CA GLU A 622 2.48 -9.23 18.05
C GLU A 622 1.95 -7.77 17.94
N LYS A 623 2.85 -6.83 17.71
CA LYS A 623 2.48 -5.43 17.52
C LYS A 623 1.67 -5.29 16.25
N SER A 624 0.49 -4.68 16.34
CA SER A 624 -0.21 -4.24 15.15
C SER A 624 0.72 -3.31 14.35
N LYS A 625 1.02 -3.65 13.10
CA LYS A 625 1.92 -2.85 12.25
C LYS A 625 1.48 -1.38 12.25
N LYS A 626 2.24 -0.51 12.92
CA LYS A 626 2.26 0.91 12.56
C LYS A 626 2.90 0.97 11.17
N ILE A 627 2.08 1.23 10.17
CA ILE A 627 2.54 1.52 8.81
C ILE A 627 3.14 2.92 8.88
N GLY A 628 4.46 2.99 8.84
CA GLY A 628 5.22 4.20 8.62
C GLY A 628 5.47 4.38 7.13
#